data_71e696c10872374c72ca8ed96ad53889
#
_entry.id   71e696c10872374c72ca8ed96ad53889
#
_cell.length_a   1.000
_cell.length_b   1.000
_cell.length_c   1.000
_cell.angle_alpha   90.00
_cell.angle_beta   90.00
_cell.angle_gamma   90.00
#
_symmetry.space_group_name_H-M   'P 1'
#
loop_
_entity.id
_entity.type
_entity.pdbx_description
1 polymer ?
#
loop_
_entity_poly.entity_id
_entity_poly.type
_entity_poly.pdbx_seq_one_letter_code
_entity_poly.pdbx_strand_id
1 'polypeptide(L)'
;MKVRLIFFVPLLLSVAVGSHAQSATAVADGKAPAPVNPPLLASTPVAAVTVPAPGTEQFAKLCANTHDPADCGKKIELSQIGRGGSLIGSVIKRDGNLLAVMVPGEPPFLFEDKPGEAGPNYSFYGYYAPSDSVVLYRAQADKLDFVLVHRESKSTTELPNEPFFNSDGRYFVTVDFCKDGCENRLAVWRFERRGPARERVFAPRAPWTDAGVSWGAPRRLIVDYTESGRNASINLDLGDPRWTVLLP
;
A
#
# COMPACT_ATOMS: atom_id res chain seq x y z
N MET A 1 -13.98 -46.44 2.73
CA MET A 1 -13.18 -45.72 3.75
C MET A 1 -14.15 -44.98 4.69
N LYS A 2 -14.15 -45.37 5.97
CA LYS A 2 -15.11 -44.87 6.99
C LYS A 2 -14.58 -43.55 7.59
N VAL A 3 -15.38 -42.47 7.44
CA VAL A 3 -15.14 -41.19 8.13
C VAL A 3 -15.71 -41.26 9.52
N ARG A 4 -14.87 -41.03 10.55
CA ARG A 4 -15.31 -40.92 11.96
C ARG A 4 -15.51 -39.45 12.30
N LEU A 5 -16.75 -39.12 12.63
CA LEU A 5 -17.14 -37.83 13.21
C LEU A 5 -16.80 -37.86 14.72
N ILE A 6 -16.04 -36.88 15.20
CA ILE A 6 -15.78 -36.67 16.61
C ILE A 6 -16.55 -35.41 17.03
N PHE A 7 -17.53 -35.63 17.94
CA PHE A 7 -18.27 -34.56 18.61
C PHE A 7 -17.48 -34.04 19.81
N PHE A 8 -17.22 -32.75 19.88
CA PHE A 8 -16.76 -32.05 21.07
C PHE A 8 -17.93 -31.34 21.73
N VAL A 9 -18.16 -31.65 22.99
CA VAL A 9 -19.14 -31.02 23.88
C VAL A 9 -18.44 -29.88 24.64
N PRO A 10 -18.95 -28.65 24.66
CA PRO A 10 -18.38 -27.60 25.49
C PRO A 10 -18.96 -27.65 26.90
N LEU A 11 -18.05 -27.64 27.89
CA LEU A 11 -18.33 -27.57 29.32
C LEU A 11 -18.55 -26.08 29.70
N LEU A 12 -19.76 -25.75 30.15
CA LEU A 12 -20.11 -24.44 30.70
C LEU A 12 -19.70 -24.36 32.18
N LEU A 13 -18.76 -23.46 32.50
CA LEU A 13 -18.47 -23.07 33.89
C LEU A 13 -19.20 -21.76 34.22
N SER A 14 -20.15 -21.86 35.15
CA SER A 14 -20.86 -20.71 35.73
C SER A 14 -20.07 -20.18 36.93
N VAL A 15 -19.69 -18.90 36.92
CA VAL A 15 -19.11 -18.23 38.11
C VAL A 15 -20.14 -17.25 38.65
N ALA A 16 -20.53 -17.50 39.89
CA ALA A 16 -21.41 -16.63 40.66
C ALA A 16 -20.61 -15.49 41.31
N VAL A 17 -21.04 -14.24 41.08
CA VAL A 17 -20.47 -13.04 41.72
C VAL A 17 -21.40 -12.61 42.84
N GLY A 18 -20.90 -12.67 44.06
CA GLY A 18 -21.58 -12.23 45.28
C GLY A 18 -21.57 -10.71 45.43
N SER A 19 -22.75 -10.15 45.66
CA SER A 19 -22.95 -8.73 45.95
C SER A 19 -22.73 -8.48 47.46
N HIS A 20 -21.82 -7.56 47.80
CA HIS A 20 -21.73 -7.00 49.15
C HIS A 20 -22.25 -5.57 49.13
N ALA A 21 -23.38 -5.33 49.77
CA ALA A 21 -23.88 -4.00 50.10
C ALA A 21 -23.18 -3.50 51.37
N GLN A 22 -22.55 -2.36 51.31
CA GLN A 22 -22.14 -1.58 52.48
C GLN A 22 -22.83 -0.23 52.47
N SER A 23 -23.64 -0.03 53.50
CA SER A 23 -24.23 1.24 53.89
C SER A 23 -23.14 2.17 54.40
N ALA A 24 -23.09 3.39 53.90
CA ALA A 24 -22.30 4.45 54.52
C ALA A 24 -23.19 5.70 54.70
N THR A 25 -23.19 6.16 55.93
CA THR A 25 -23.83 7.31 56.54
C THR A 25 -23.45 8.64 55.91
N ALA A 26 -24.42 9.52 55.81
CA ALA A 26 -24.27 10.93 55.37
C ALA A 26 -23.59 11.77 56.45
N VAL A 27 -22.65 12.65 56.06
CA VAL A 27 -22.22 13.83 56.79
C VAL A 27 -21.89 14.93 55.79
N ALA A 28 -22.67 16.00 55.92
CA ALA A 28 -22.45 17.43 55.78
C ALA A 28 -21.45 18.04 54.76
N ASP A 29 -22.03 18.95 54.00
CA ASP A 29 -21.54 20.25 53.51
C ASP A 29 -20.02 20.48 53.36
N GLY A 30 -19.56 20.30 52.17
CA GLY A 30 -18.30 20.86 51.69
C GLY A 30 -18.42 21.14 50.19
N LYS A 31 -18.51 22.43 49.86
CA LYS A 31 -18.50 22.91 48.46
C LYS A 31 -17.31 22.32 47.70
N ALA A 32 -17.54 21.31 46.89
CA ALA A 32 -16.52 20.68 46.09
C ALA A 32 -15.96 21.69 45.06
N PRO A 33 -14.63 21.82 44.93
CA PRO A 33 -14.04 22.61 43.85
C PRO A 33 -14.43 21.96 42.52
N ALA A 34 -14.77 22.78 41.53
CA ALA A 34 -15.11 22.35 40.19
C ALA A 34 -13.97 21.47 39.63
N PRO A 35 -14.29 20.38 38.92
CA PRO A 35 -13.28 19.50 38.32
C PRO A 35 -12.49 20.34 37.29
N VAL A 36 -11.22 20.60 37.62
CA VAL A 36 -10.27 21.15 36.66
C VAL A 36 -10.01 20.01 35.64
N ASN A 37 -10.64 20.10 34.47
CA ASN A 37 -10.30 19.25 33.38
C ASN A 37 -8.82 19.48 33.06
N PRO A 38 -7.96 18.46 33.09
CA PRO A 38 -6.60 18.61 32.62
C PRO A 38 -6.66 19.06 31.15
N PRO A 39 -5.80 19.97 30.71
CA PRO A 39 -5.74 20.36 29.33
C PRO A 39 -5.53 19.11 28.51
N LEU A 40 -6.45 18.84 27.56
CA LEU A 40 -6.26 17.84 26.53
C LEU A 40 -4.93 18.18 25.84
N LEU A 41 -3.88 17.42 26.16
CA LEU A 41 -2.64 17.47 25.42
C LEU A 41 -3.03 17.19 23.98
N ALA A 42 -3.08 18.23 23.16
CA ALA A 42 -3.23 18.11 21.72
C ALA A 42 -2.07 17.22 21.27
N SER A 43 -2.38 15.97 20.97
CA SER A 43 -1.42 15.07 20.35
C SER A 43 -1.02 15.73 19.04
N THR A 44 0.19 16.25 19.00
CA THR A 44 0.82 16.73 17.78
C THR A 44 0.72 15.56 16.78
N PRO A 45 0.10 15.74 15.60
CA PRO A 45 0.05 14.68 14.62
C PRO A 45 1.49 14.31 14.30
N VAL A 46 1.84 13.06 14.58
CA VAL A 46 3.13 12.49 14.14
C VAL A 46 3.12 12.63 12.63
N ALA A 47 4.07 13.40 12.10
CA ALA A 47 4.18 13.59 10.66
C ALA A 47 4.23 12.21 10.01
N ALA A 48 3.25 11.93 9.17
CA ALA A 48 3.17 10.64 8.50
C ALA A 48 4.38 10.49 7.59
N VAL A 49 5.25 9.51 7.89
CA VAL A 49 6.46 9.26 7.12
C VAL A 49 6.08 8.50 5.86
N THR A 50 6.23 9.14 4.72
CA THR A 50 6.18 8.47 3.41
C THR A 50 7.57 7.91 3.09
N VAL A 51 7.65 6.64 2.67
CA VAL A 51 8.83 6.01 2.10
C VAL A 51 8.54 5.77 0.62
N PRO A 52 8.83 6.76 -0.26
CA PRO A 52 8.51 6.64 -1.67
C PRO A 52 9.31 5.50 -2.31
N ALA A 53 8.80 4.95 -3.40
CA ALA A 53 9.49 3.98 -4.24
C ALA A 53 10.92 4.44 -4.56
N PRO A 54 11.86 3.52 -4.79
CA PRO A 54 13.18 3.87 -5.27
C PRO A 54 13.06 4.53 -6.64
N GLY A 55 13.64 5.73 -6.82
CA GLY A 55 13.71 6.33 -8.15
C GLY A 55 14.53 5.46 -9.11
N THR A 56 14.36 5.68 -10.42
CA THR A 56 14.99 4.88 -11.50
C THR A 56 16.50 4.68 -11.28
N GLU A 57 17.22 5.72 -10.91
CA GLU A 57 18.67 5.63 -10.65
C GLU A 57 18.98 4.74 -9.44
N GLN A 58 18.24 4.89 -8.36
CA GLN A 58 18.43 4.06 -7.16
C GLN A 58 18.07 2.60 -7.43
N PHE A 59 16.97 2.35 -8.15
CA PHE A 59 16.57 1.02 -8.58
C PHE A 59 17.68 0.37 -9.43
N ALA A 60 18.15 1.06 -10.46
CA ALA A 60 19.24 0.58 -11.30
C ALA A 60 20.50 0.24 -10.49
N LYS A 61 20.88 1.09 -9.52
CA LYS A 61 22.04 0.86 -8.66
C LYS A 61 21.85 -0.36 -7.75
N LEU A 62 20.67 -0.55 -7.15
CA LEU A 62 20.38 -1.68 -6.27
C LEU A 62 20.39 -3.01 -7.03
N CYS A 63 19.91 -3.01 -8.27
CA CYS A 63 19.69 -4.20 -9.08
C CYS A 63 20.77 -4.47 -10.15
N ALA A 64 21.76 -3.59 -10.31
CA ALA A 64 22.76 -3.63 -11.37
C ALA A 64 23.53 -4.96 -11.51
N ASN A 65 23.75 -5.68 -10.39
CA ASN A 65 24.49 -6.94 -10.35
C ASN A 65 23.58 -8.11 -9.93
N THR A 66 22.30 -8.04 -10.23
CA THR A 66 21.31 -9.04 -9.82
C THR A 66 20.55 -9.50 -11.05
N HIS A 67 20.67 -10.77 -11.40
CA HIS A 67 19.93 -11.38 -12.51
C HIS A 67 18.58 -11.94 -12.02
N ASP A 68 18.46 -12.22 -10.73
CA ASP A 68 17.24 -12.71 -10.12
C ASP A 68 16.39 -11.55 -9.62
N PRO A 69 15.15 -11.38 -10.12
CA PRO A 69 14.21 -10.36 -9.64
C PRO A 69 13.90 -10.45 -8.14
N ALA A 70 13.90 -11.64 -7.54
CA ALA A 70 13.66 -11.81 -6.12
C ALA A 70 14.80 -11.26 -5.27
N ASP A 71 16.05 -11.46 -5.69
CA ASP A 71 17.21 -10.88 -5.02
C ASP A 71 17.25 -9.35 -5.16
N CYS A 72 16.87 -8.83 -6.32
CA CYS A 72 16.69 -7.39 -6.51
C CYS A 72 15.65 -6.85 -5.51
N GLY A 73 14.48 -7.49 -5.40
CA GLY A 73 13.43 -7.10 -4.46
C GLY A 73 13.91 -7.04 -3.02
N LYS A 74 14.68 -8.03 -2.56
CA LYS A 74 15.26 -8.04 -1.20
C LYS A 74 16.22 -6.88 -0.95
N LYS A 75 17.05 -6.52 -1.92
CA LYS A 75 17.94 -5.34 -1.82
C LYS A 75 17.14 -4.04 -1.74
N ILE A 76 16.06 -3.93 -2.52
CA ILE A 76 15.13 -2.81 -2.44
C ILE A 76 14.50 -2.74 -1.04
N GLU A 77 13.95 -3.83 -0.54
CA GLU A 77 13.32 -3.90 0.78
C GLU A 77 14.26 -3.42 1.89
N LEU A 78 15.50 -3.93 1.93
CA LEU A 78 16.50 -3.52 2.92
C LEU A 78 16.79 -2.01 2.84
N SER A 79 16.94 -1.47 1.64
CA SER A 79 17.13 -0.03 1.42
C SER A 79 15.94 0.79 1.91
N GLN A 80 14.72 0.36 1.60
CA GLN A 80 13.48 1.08 1.96
C GLN A 80 13.20 1.03 3.47
N ILE A 81 13.44 -0.11 4.11
CA ILE A 81 13.34 -0.24 5.58
C ILE A 81 14.35 0.71 6.25
N GLY A 82 15.59 0.77 5.76
CA GLY A 82 16.60 1.69 6.27
C GLY A 82 16.18 3.16 6.16
N ARG A 83 15.51 3.55 5.07
CA ARG A 83 15.00 4.91 4.85
C ARG A 83 13.81 5.24 5.75
N GLY A 84 12.93 4.29 6.01
CA GLY A 84 11.75 4.48 6.85
C GLY A 84 12.05 4.50 8.35
N GLY A 85 13.22 3.99 8.76
CA GLY A 85 13.63 3.94 10.16
C GLY A 85 12.63 3.18 11.05
N SER A 86 12.55 3.56 12.32
CA SER A 86 11.70 2.89 13.31
C SER A 86 10.19 2.98 13.01
N LEU A 87 9.75 4.01 12.29
CA LEU A 87 8.34 4.21 11.97
C LEU A 87 7.79 3.18 10.99
N ILE A 88 8.62 2.68 10.09
CA ILE A 88 8.19 1.67 9.12
C ILE A 88 7.83 0.33 9.78
N GLY A 89 8.41 0.04 10.96
CA GLY A 89 8.07 -1.17 11.74
C GLY A 89 6.62 -1.23 12.22
N SER A 90 5.90 -0.10 12.25
CA SER A 90 4.45 -0.04 12.50
C SER A 90 3.60 -0.33 11.24
N VAL A 91 4.24 -0.32 10.06
CA VAL A 91 3.58 -0.51 8.76
C VAL A 91 3.86 -1.91 8.22
N ILE A 92 5.11 -2.36 8.30
CA ILE A 92 5.53 -3.69 7.82
C ILE A 92 6.39 -4.39 8.85
N LYS A 93 6.37 -5.73 8.81
CA LYS A 93 7.30 -6.60 9.53
C LYS A 93 7.73 -7.75 8.64
N ARG A 94 9.01 -8.09 8.69
CA ARG A 94 9.56 -9.27 8.02
C ARG A 94 10.01 -10.27 9.06
N ASP A 95 9.56 -11.52 8.94
CA ASP A 95 10.03 -12.66 9.73
C ASP A 95 10.32 -13.83 8.78
N GLY A 96 11.59 -14.04 8.50
CA GLY A 96 12.01 -15.04 7.50
C GLY A 96 11.33 -14.82 6.14
N ASN A 97 10.57 -15.82 5.72
CA ASN A 97 9.84 -15.79 4.44
C ASN A 97 8.50 -15.07 4.51
N LEU A 98 8.09 -14.58 5.69
CA LEU A 98 6.79 -13.95 5.87
C LEU A 98 6.93 -12.42 5.93
N LEU A 99 6.28 -11.71 5.02
CA LEU A 99 6.11 -10.26 5.04
C LEU A 99 4.71 -9.93 5.52
N ALA A 100 4.61 -9.24 6.65
CA ALA A 100 3.35 -8.79 7.22
C ALA A 100 3.15 -7.29 6.97
N VAL A 101 2.02 -6.91 6.36
CA VAL A 101 1.57 -5.52 6.29
C VAL A 101 0.58 -5.27 7.40
N MET A 102 0.97 -4.43 8.35
CA MET A 102 0.20 -4.13 9.55
C MET A 102 -1.00 -3.25 9.22
N VAL A 103 -2.18 -3.61 9.72
CA VAL A 103 -3.41 -2.82 9.57
C VAL A 103 -3.87 -2.39 10.97
N PRO A 104 -4.10 -1.09 11.22
CA PRO A 104 -4.51 -0.61 12.54
C PRO A 104 -5.81 -1.28 13.01
N GLY A 105 -5.76 -1.92 14.20
CA GLY A 105 -6.93 -2.55 14.81
C GLY A 105 -7.41 -3.86 14.15
N GLU A 106 -6.65 -4.42 13.21
CA GLU A 106 -7.00 -5.62 12.48
C GLU A 106 -5.81 -6.60 12.39
N PRO A 107 -6.05 -7.87 12.03
CA PRO A 107 -4.98 -8.78 11.66
C PRO A 107 -4.19 -8.25 10.45
N PRO A 108 -2.88 -8.48 10.40
CA PRO A 108 -2.05 -8.06 9.27
C PRO A 108 -2.38 -8.85 8.00
N PHE A 109 -2.14 -8.23 6.83
CA PHE A 109 -2.01 -8.99 5.59
C PHE A 109 -0.68 -9.73 5.59
N LEU A 110 -0.72 -11.03 5.28
CA LEU A 110 0.44 -11.91 5.28
C LEU A 110 0.78 -12.31 3.84
N PHE A 111 2.04 -12.11 3.45
CA PHE A 111 2.59 -12.47 2.16
C PHE A 111 3.77 -13.42 2.38
N GLU A 112 3.61 -14.66 1.96
CA GLU A 112 4.61 -15.71 2.15
C GLU A 112 5.45 -15.87 0.89
N ASP A 113 6.77 -15.72 1.04
CA ASP A 113 7.72 -16.03 -0.02
C ASP A 113 7.79 -17.56 -0.20
N LYS A 114 7.64 -18.00 -1.41
CA LYS A 114 7.81 -19.41 -1.76
C LYS A 114 9.13 -19.58 -2.49
N PRO A 115 10.14 -20.14 -1.83
CA PRO A 115 11.44 -20.34 -2.45
C PRO A 115 11.34 -21.28 -3.66
N GLY A 116 12.10 -20.94 -4.70
CA GLY A 116 12.12 -21.65 -5.98
C GLY A 116 11.54 -20.83 -7.13
N GLU A 117 11.83 -21.24 -8.36
CA GLU A 117 11.54 -20.47 -9.58
C GLU A 117 10.04 -20.21 -9.83
N ALA A 118 9.16 -21.02 -9.29
CA ALA A 118 7.72 -20.94 -9.57
C ALA A 118 6.91 -20.17 -8.52
N GLY A 119 7.47 -19.87 -7.35
CA GLY A 119 6.75 -19.23 -6.25
C GLY A 119 6.87 -17.71 -6.24
N PRO A 120 5.86 -16.97 -5.71
CA PRO A 120 5.99 -15.54 -5.53
C PRO A 120 6.99 -15.22 -4.42
N ASN A 121 7.78 -14.18 -4.63
CA ASN A 121 8.63 -13.54 -3.63
C ASN A 121 8.19 -12.09 -3.49
N TYR A 122 7.86 -11.68 -2.26
CA TYR A 122 7.36 -10.35 -1.96
C TYR A 122 8.43 -9.52 -1.27
N SER A 123 8.55 -8.26 -1.65
CA SER A 123 9.47 -7.32 -1.03
C SER A 123 8.79 -5.98 -0.82
N PHE A 124 9.06 -5.34 0.30
CA PHE A 124 8.56 -4.00 0.56
C PHE A 124 9.18 -3.01 -0.41
N TYR A 125 8.32 -2.31 -1.18
CA TYR A 125 8.73 -1.37 -2.21
C TYR A 125 8.57 0.09 -1.80
N GLY A 126 7.48 0.41 -1.09
CA GLY A 126 7.24 1.76 -0.62
C GLY A 126 5.99 1.89 0.26
N TYR A 127 5.91 2.99 1.00
CA TYR A 127 4.76 3.38 1.81
C TYR A 127 4.37 4.82 1.54
N TYR A 128 3.11 5.04 1.20
CA TYR A 128 2.53 6.33 0.85
C TYR A 128 1.52 6.74 1.92
N ALA A 129 1.98 7.56 2.86
CA ALA A 129 1.19 7.98 4.01
C ALA A 129 -0.11 8.73 3.67
N PRO A 130 -0.16 9.61 2.64
CA PRO A 130 -1.39 10.31 2.30
C PRO A 130 -2.55 9.41 1.90
N SER A 131 -2.27 8.23 1.35
CA SER A 131 -3.27 7.20 0.99
C SER A 131 -3.23 5.99 1.90
N ASP A 132 -2.43 5.99 2.97
CA ASP A 132 -2.18 4.83 3.84
C ASP A 132 -1.97 3.52 3.06
N SER A 133 -1.12 3.58 2.04
CA SER A 133 -0.92 2.50 1.08
C SER A 133 0.49 1.95 1.10
N VAL A 134 0.61 0.63 1.18
CA VAL A 134 1.87 -0.10 1.04
C VAL A 134 1.95 -0.70 -0.36
N VAL A 135 3.08 -0.52 -1.02
CA VAL A 135 3.39 -1.18 -2.29
C VAL A 135 4.40 -2.28 -2.04
N LEU A 136 4.08 -3.47 -2.52
CA LEU A 136 4.97 -4.61 -2.54
C LEU A 136 5.42 -4.88 -3.96
N TYR A 137 6.69 -5.15 -4.14
CA TYR A 137 7.30 -5.70 -5.34
C TYR A 137 7.12 -7.21 -5.29
N ARG A 138 6.53 -7.82 -6.32
CA ARG A 138 6.34 -9.26 -6.41
C ARG A 138 7.09 -9.83 -7.61
N ALA A 139 8.06 -10.70 -7.33
CA ALA A 139 8.78 -11.46 -8.35
C ALA A 139 8.27 -12.90 -8.36
N GLN A 140 7.89 -13.42 -9.53
CA GLN A 140 7.47 -14.80 -9.71
C GLN A 140 7.93 -15.32 -11.07
N ALA A 141 8.82 -16.28 -11.06
CA ALA A 141 9.56 -16.71 -12.25
C ALA A 141 10.21 -15.50 -12.96
N ASP A 142 9.94 -15.30 -14.23
CA ASP A 142 10.39 -14.16 -15.04
C ASP A 142 9.43 -12.96 -15.01
N LYS A 143 8.32 -13.08 -14.27
CA LYS A 143 7.31 -12.03 -14.15
C LYS A 143 7.59 -11.15 -12.95
N LEU A 144 7.49 -9.85 -13.20
CA LEU A 144 7.53 -8.81 -12.19
C LEU A 144 6.21 -8.03 -12.19
N ASP A 145 5.59 -7.90 -11.04
CA ASP A 145 4.42 -7.06 -10.83
C ASP A 145 4.40 -6.49 -9.40
N PHE A 146 3.33 -5.77 -9.08
CA PHE A 146 3.21 -5.08 -7.79
C PHE A 146 1.89 -5.45 -7.11
N VAL A 147 1.91 -5.44 -5.79
CA VAL A 147 0.72 -5.57 -4.97
C VAL A 147 0.56 -4.30 -4.14
N LEU A 148 -0.54 -3.60 -4.34
CA LEU A 148 -0.92 -2.45 -3.53
C LEU A 148 -1.82 -2.92 -2.40
N VAL A 149 -1.42 -2.66 -1.15
CA VAL A 149 -2.22 -2.86 0.06
C VAL A 149 -2.71 -1.51 0.53
N HIS A 150 -4.01 -1.25 0.39
CA HIS A 150 -4.66 -0.04 0.92
C HIS A 150 -5.19 -0.35 2.32
N ARG A 151 -4.50 0.15 3.35
CA ARG A 151 -4.71 -0.25 4.76
C ARG A 151 -6.03 0.28 5.30
N GLU A 152 -6.48 1.46 4.89
CA GLU A 152 -7.75 2.05 5.30
C GLU A 152 -8.96 1.21 4.83
N SER A 153 -8.99 0.81 3.55
CA SER A 153 -10.07 -0.04 3.02
C SER A 153 -9.88 -1.52 3.26
N LYS A 154 -8.73 -1.92 3.83
CA LYS A 154 -8.36 -3.32 4.07
C LYS A 154 -8.43 -4.16 2.79
N SER A 155 -7.94 -3.62 1.69
CA SER A 155 -7.99 -4.25 0.38
C SER A 155 -6.61 -4.39 -0.24
N THR A 156 -6.47 -5.38 -1.12
CA THR A 156 -5.29 -5.58 -1.97
C THR A 156 -5.67 -5.42 -3.43
N THR A 157 -4.76 -4.86 -4.23
CA THR A 157 -4.93 -4.72 -5.68
C THR A 157 -3.64 -5.14 -6.36
N GLU A 158 -3.74 -6.09 -7.28
CA GLU A 158 -2.62 -6.47 -8.13
C GLU A 158 -2.46 -5.46 -9.25
N LEU A 159 -1.23 -5.00 -9.45
CA LEU A 159 -0.87 -4.01 -10.46
C LEU A 159 0.21 -4.60 -11.37
N PRO A 160 0.02 -4.60 -12.69
CA PRO A 160 1.02 -5.15 -13.61
C PRO A 160 2.31 -4.31 -13.67
N ASN A 161 2.22 -3.05 -13.25
CA ASN A 161 3.33 -2.09 -13.31
C ASN A 161 3.38 -1.21 -12.05
N GLU A 162 4.53 -0.55 -11.86
CA GLU A 162 4.76 0.36 -10.74
C GLU A 162 3.71 1.47 -10.66
N PRO A 163 3.11 1.71 -9.47
CA PRO A 163 2.21 2.82 -9.26
C PRO A 163 2.96 4.12 -8.93
N PHE A 164 2.62 5.21 -9.61
CA PHE A 164 3.13 6.56 -9.37
C PHE A 164 2.06 7.40 -8.69
N PHE A 165 2.21 7.68 -7.40
CA PHE A 165 1.22 8.39 -6.59
C PHE A 165 1.31 9.90 -6.80
N ASN A 166 0.15 10.56 -6.80
CA ASN A 166 0.12 12.01 -6.71
C ASN A 166 0.36 12.50 -5.28
N SER A 167 0.67 13.77 -5.12
CA SER A 167 1.09 14.35 -3.83
C SER A 167 0.01 14.35 -2.75
N ASP A 168 -1.28 14.36 -3.13
CA ASP A 168 -2.40 14.36 -2.19
C ASP A 168 -2.90 12.95 -1.84
N GLY A 169 -2.31 11.91 -2.44
CA GLY A 169 -2.64 10.51 -2.21
C GLY A 169 -4.02 10.07 -2.71
N ARG A 170 -4.72 10.90 -3.49
CA ARG A 170 -6.05 10.55 -4.02
C ARG A 170 -6.00 9.72 -5.27
N TYR A 171 -4.90 9.82 -6.02
CA TYR A 171 -4.69 9.16 -7.30
C TYR A 171 -3.33 8.52 -7.38
N PHE A 172 -3.24 7.48 -8.17
CA PHE A 172 -1.99 7.00 -8.72
C PHE A 172 -2.18 6.63 -10.18
N VAL A 173 -1.09 6.47 -10.90
CA VAL A 173 -1.07 6.07 -12.30
C VAL A 173 -0.18 4.86 -12.47
N THR A 174 -0.58 3.94 -13.35
CA THR A 174 0.26 2.87 -13.87
C THR A 174 0.48 3.07 -15.35
N VAL A 175 1.68 2.76 -15.84
CA VAL A 175 2.07 2.86 -17.24
C VAL A 175 2.44 1.50 -17.78
N ASP A 176 1.96 1.18 -18.97
CA ASP A 176 2.23 -0.08 -19.65
C ASP A 176 2.64 0.19 -21.10
N PHE A 177 3.86 0.69 -21.26
CA PHE A 177 4.44 1.04 -22.55
C PHE A 177 5.75 0.29 -22.74
N CYS A 178 5.84 -0.49 -23.81
CA CYS A 178 7.07 -1.13 -24.24
C CYS A 178 7.02 -1.38 -25.74
N LYS A 179 8.11 -1.86 -26.29
CA LYS A 179 8.20 -2.15 -27.72
C LYS A 179 7.27 -3.28 -28.15
N ASP A 180 7.21 -4.36 -27.37
CA ASP A 180 6.45 -5.56 -27.71
C ASP A 180 5.80 -6.17 -26.45
N GLY A 181 4.56 -6.63 -26.54
CA GLY A 181 3.87 -7.37 -25.48
C GLY A 181 3.13 -6.52 -24.44
N CYS A 182 3.18 -5.17 -24.53
CA CYS A 182 2.45 -4.28 -23.66
C CYS A 182 1.10 -3.85 -24.27
N GLU A 183 0.19 -3.39 -23.42
CA GLU A 183 -1.10 -2.86 -23.86
C GLU A 183 -1.00 -1.44 -24.41
N ASN A 184 0.15 -0.79 -24.31
CA ASN A 184 0.42 0.59 -24.71
C ASN A 184 -0.63 1.57 -24.17
N ARG A 185 -0.81 1.55 -22.86
CA ARG A 185 -1.78 2.40 -22.16
C ARG A 185 -1.26 2.93 -20.84
N LEU A 186 -1.90 3.99 -20.40
CA LEU A 186 -1.74 4.61 -19.11
C LEU A 186 -3.08 4.52 -18.39
N ALA A 187 -3.09 4.07 -17.15
CA ALA A 187 -4.30 3.95 -16.34
C ALA A 187 -4.21 4.83 -15.10
N VAL A 188 -5.24 5.64 -14.86
CA VAL A 188 -5.40 6.42 -13.64
C VAL A 188 -6.34 5.69 -12.71
N TRP A 189 -5.91 5.55 -11.46
CA TRP A 189 -6.63 4.92 -10.38
C TRP A 189 -6.99 5.97 -9.33
N ARG A 190 -8.20 5.88 -8.78
CA ARG A 190 -8.65 6.71 -7.68
C ARG A 190 -8.88 5.85 -6.44
N PHE A 191 -8.48 6.36 -5.27
CA PHE A 191 -8.82 5.72 -4.01
C PHE A 191 -10.28 5.97 -3.65
N GLU A 192 -10.99 4.90 -3.39
CA GLU A 192 -12.38 4.87 -2.97
C GLU A 192 -12.51 4.14 -1.62
N ARG A 193 -13.70 4.15 -1.03
CA ARG A 193 -13.96 3.47 0.25
C ARG A 193 -13.63 1.97 0.23
N ARG A 194 -13.74 1.32 -0.93
CA ARG A 194 -13.48 -0.13 -1.10
C ARG A 194 -12.07 -0.43 -1.58
N GLY A 195 -11.25 0.57 -1.74
CA GLY A 195 -9.90 0.47 -2.28
C GLY A 195 -9.74 1.20 -3.61
N PRO A 196 -8.60 1.06 -4.27
CA PRO A 196 -8.35 1.74 -5.53
C PRO A 196 -9.21 1.17 -6.67
N ALA A 197 -9.84 2.08 -7.42
CA ALA A 197 -10.61 1.77 -8.61
C ALA A 197 -10.00 2.46 -9.83
N ARG A 198 -9.89 1.73 -10.95
CA ARG A 198 -9.40 2.30 -12.20
C ARG A 198 -10.46 3.22 -12.79
N GLU A 199 -10.16 4.52 -12.83
CA GLU A 199 -11.12 5.55 -13.25
C GLU A 199 -10.98 5.92 -14.73
N ARG A 200 -9.74 5.98 -15.24
CA ARG A 200 -9.47 6.48 -16.59
C ARG A 200 -8.36 5.69 -17.26
N VAL A 201 -8.46 5.60 -18.57
CA VAL A 201 -7.42 5.00 -19.42
C VAL A 201 -7.12 5.96 -20.57
N PHE A 202 -5.83 6.13 -20.84
CA PHE A 202 -5.33 6.81 -22.03
C PHE A 202 -4.54 5.80 -22.87
N ALA A 203 -4.93 5.67 -24.13
CA ALA A 203 -4.21 4.88 -25.12
C ALA A 203 -3.77 5.82 -26.26
N PRO A 204 -2.47 5.98 -26.52
CA PRO A 204 -1.99 6.77 -27.64
C PRO A 204 -2.34 6.08 -28.97
N ARG A 205 -2.46 6.88 -30.03
CA ARG A 205 -2.78 6.36 -31.37
C ARG A 205 -1.64 5.53 -31.96
N ALA A 206 -0.41 5.93 -31.67
CA ALA A 206 0.79 5.19 -32.05
C ALA A 206 1.46 4.60 -30.79
N PRO A 207 2.12 3.46 -30.89
CA PRO A 207 2.84 2.88 -29.74
C PRO A 207 3.93 3.82 -29.23
N TRP A 208 3.96 4.01 -27.92
CA TRP A 208 5.03 4.69 -27.23
C TRP A 208 6.03 3.69 -26.67
N THR A 209 7.28 4.07 -26.63
CA THR A 209 8.35 3.32 -25.95
C THR A 209 9.01 4.22 -24.92
N ASP A 210 9.73 3.64 -23.98
CA ASP A 210 10.51 4.36 -22.97
C ASP A 210 9.72 5.45 -22.26
N ALA A 211 8.44 5.19 -21.98
CA ALA A 211 7.59 6.20 -21.37
C ALA A 211 7.80 6.27 -19.85
N GLY A 212 8.07 7.49 -19.38
CA GLY A 212 8.08 7.87 -17.98
C GLY A 212 6.89 8.75 -17.63
N VAL A 213 6.42 8.68 -16.38
CA VAL A 213 5.31 9.52 -15.91
C VAL A 213 5.65 10.21 -14.60
N SER A 214 5.21 11.45 -14.47
CA SER A 214 5.30 12.21 -13.23
C SER A 214 4.05 13.07 -13.02
N TRP A 215 3.79 13.45 -11.77
CA TRP A 215 2.71 14.36 -11.44
C TRP A 215 3.25 15.80 -11.37
N GLY A 216 2.89 16.64 -12.32
CA GLY A 216 3.22 18.06 -12.32
C GLY A 216 2.30 18.88 -11.40
N ALA A 217 1.09 18.36 -11.10
CA ALA A 217 0.12 18.92 -10.17
C ALA A 217 -0.85 17.80 -9.74
N PRO A 218 -1.67 17.97 -8.69
CA PRO A 218 -2.56 16.91 -8.20
C PRO A 218 -3.49 16.27 -9.24
N ARG A 219 -3.76 16.97 -10.34
CA ARG A 219 -4.62 16.49 -11.44
C ARG A 219 -3.96 16.54 -12.80
N ARG A 220 -2.65 16.80 -12.88
CA ARG A 220 -1.90 16.92 -14.13
C ARG A 220 -0.74 15.96 -14.16
N LEU A 221 -0.72 15.12 -15.17
CA LEU A 221 0.37 14.23 -15.50
C LEU A 221 1.28 14.86 -16.55
N ILE A 222 2.57 14.62 -16.41
CA ILE A 222 3.59 14.85 -17.43
C ILE A 222 4.04 13.47 -17.86
N VAL A 223 3.95 13.17 -19.13
CA VAL A 223 4.38 11.89 -19.71
C VAL A 223 5.46 12.19 -20.74
N ASP A 224 6.67 11.73 -20.45
CA ASP A 224 7.78 11.77 -21.40
C ASP A 224 7.83 10.41 -22.10
N TYR A 225 7.96 10.39 -23.42
CA TYR A 225 7.86 9.15 -24.20
C TYR A 225 8.69 9.24 -25.49
N THR A 226 8.95 8.08 -26.06
CA THR A 226 9.53 7.94 -27.41
C THR A 226 8.47 7.40 -28.36
N GLU A 227 8.21 8.14 -29.45
CA GLU A 227 7.33 7.75 -30.54
C GLU A 227 8.11 7.74 -31.86
N SER A 228 8.15 6.62 -32.54
CA SER A 228 8.90 6.47 -33.81
C SER A 228 10.36 6.96 -33.73
N GLY A 229 11.02 6.67 -32.59
CA GLY A 229 12.41 7.05 -32.33
C GLY A 229 12.64 8.55 -32.00
N ARG A 230 11.57 9.30 -31.74
CA ARG A 230 11.65 10.70 -31.33
C ARG A 230 11.13 10.89 -29.92
N ASN A 231 11.90 11.57 -29.09
CA ASN A 231 11.48 11.91 -27.73
C ASN A 231 10.47 13.06 -27.78
N ALA A 232 9.42 12.93 -26.99
CA ALA A 232 8.36 13.93 -26.86
C ALA A 232 7.85 13.94 -25.40
N SER A 233 7.11 14.99 -25.05
CA SER A 233 6.45 15.13 -23.77
C SER A 233 5.03 15.64 -23.98
N ILE A 234 4.11 15.14 -23.16
CA ILE A 234 2.71 15.56 -23.16
C ILE A 234 2.22 15.85 -21.76
N ASN A 235 1.43 16.92 -21.62
CA ASN A 235 0.71 17.19 -20.38
C ASN A 235 -0.73 16.69 -20.51
N LEU A 236 -1.17 15.87 -19.56
CA LEU A 236 -2.51 15.30 -19.49
C LEU A 236 -3.19 15.77 -18.19
N ASP A 237 -4.16 16.67 -18.29
CA ASP A 237 -5.06 16.96 -17.16
C ASP A 237 -6.08 15.82 -17.02
N LEU A 238 -6.52 15.48 -15.80
CA LEU A 238 -7.54 14.45 -15.61
C LEU A 238 -8.90 14.81 -16.22
N GLY A 239 -9.15 16.09 -16.56
CA GLY A 239 -10.31 16.54 -17.32
C GLY A 239 -10.16 16.48 -18.84
N ASP A 240 -9.01 16.05 -19.35
CA ASP A 240 -8.75 16.00 -20.79
C ASP A 240 -9.69 15.05 -21.53
N PRO A 241 -10.30 15.45 -22.64
CA PRO A 241 -11.25 14.61 -23.38
C PRO A 241 -10.63 13.38 -24.05
N ARG A 242 -9.30 13.30 -24.10
CA ARG A 242 -8.59 12.12 -24.62
C ARG A 242 -8.63 10.90 -23.69
N TRP A 243 -9.03 11.10 -22.42
CA TRP A 243 -9.22 9.98 -21.50
C TRP A 243 -10.49 9.19 -21.84
N THR A 244 -10.39 7.88 -21.83
CA THR A 244 -11.56 6.99 -21.70
C THR A 244 -11.90 6.89 -20.23
N VAL A 245 -13.04 7.43 -19.83
CA VAL A 245 -13.55 7.32 -18.46
C VAL A 245 -14.20 5.95 -18.30
N LEU A 246 -13.80 5.23 -17.27
CA LEU A 246 -14.39 3.95 -16.91
C LEU A 246 -15.53 4.21 -15.91
N LEU A 247 -16.71 3.70 -16.21
CA LEU A 247 -17.81 3.71 -15.25
C LEU A 247 -17.59 2.63 -14.19
N PRO A 248 -17.91 2.91 -12.92
CA PRO A 248 -17.78 1.95 -11.81
C PRO A 248 -18.73 0.75 -11.97
#